data_f44b831615727e085eb5235e4df3f317
#
_entry.id   f44b831615727e085eb5235e4df3f317
#
_cell.length_a   1.000
_cell.length_b   1.000
_cell.length_c   1.000
_cell.angle_alpha   90.00
_cell.angle_beta   90.00
_cell.angle_gamma   90.00
#
_symmetry.space_group_name_H-M   'P 1'
#
loop_
_entity.id
_entity.type
_entity.pdbx_description
1 polymer ?
#
loop_
_entity_poly.entity_id
_entity_poly.type
_entity_poly.pdbx_seq_one_letter_code
_entity_poly.pdbx_strand_id
1 'polypeptide(L)'
;MKTKVLLLALLSGFVFSVAAQEYQPQVGFSNEAGYKTNFKKNKARDNWFISIAGGASVLLGDQNGEADFKNRLNFAPQVSFGKWFNPYLGFRTQLNGGIIHGFEGDGAQFMQHNKYVAAHVDLLWDVTNFWAPYRESKVFRLIPWVGFGYAQRFKTTESYDRPRTESPTLNAGILTAFRLSKRVDLNVEIQGSLLNEQFNRVEMNHLTDGIVQLSAGLTFKLGKTDFEVLEPMDYALLNDLNGQINSLRAANDELSKRPVSCPECQETVTEVVNNYVDNVVYFRINSAKIDKNQQIISITQLSS
;
A
#
# COMPACT_ATOMS: atom_id res chain seq x y z
N MET A 1 -32.16 18.81 2.66
CA MET A 1 -31.01 19.18 1.81
C MET A 1 -29.79 19.68 2.59
N LYS A 2 -29.89 20.19 3.81
CA LYS A 2 -28.74 20.76 4.56
C LYS A 2 -27.78 19.70 5.18
N THR A 3 -28.26 18.52 5.51
CA THR A 3 -27.44 17.43 6.10
C THR A 3 -26.56 16.67 5.09
N LYS A 4 -26.98 16.61 3.82
CA LYS A 4 -26.19 15.93 2.75
C LYS A 4 -24.94 16.72 2.36
N VAL A 5 -24.96 18.05 2.50
CA VAL A 5 -23.81 18.93 2.21
C VAL A 5 -22.77 18.86 3.33
N LEU A 6 -23.20 18.65 4.58
CA LEU A 6 -22.31 18.58 5.73
C LEU A 6 -21.44 17.28 5.72
N LEU A 7 -22.00 16.16 5.25
CA LEU A 7 -21.26 14.90 5.15
C LEU A 7 -20.22 14.94 4.05
N LEU A 8 -20.52 15.61 2.92
CA LEU A 8 -19.55 15.78 1.83
C LEU A 8 -18.40 16.72 2.21
N ALA A 9 -18.70 17.77 3.03
CA ALA A 9 -17.70 18.71 3.52
C ALA A 9 -16.76 18.10 4.56
N LEU A 10 -17.22 17.14 5.37
CA LEU A 10 -16.38 16.40 6.31
C LEU A 10 -15.43 15.41 5.61
N LEU A 11 -15.87 14.78 4.49
CA LEU A 11 -15.00 13.92 3.70
C LEU A 11 -13.96 14.72 2.89
N SER A 12 -14.28 15.93 2.41
CA SER A 12 -13.33 16.77 1.68
C SER A 12 -12.27 17.41 2.58
N GLY A 13 -12.57 17.64 3.86
CA GLY A 13 -11.62 18.20 4.83
C GLY A 13 -10.47 17.24 5.21
N PHE A 14 -10.65 15.94 5.05
CA PHE A 14 -9.61 14.95 5.39
C PHE A 14 -8.55 14.74 4.30
N VAL A 15 -8.83 15.15 3.07
CA VAL A 15 -7.92 14.91 1.92
C VAL A 15 -6.85 16.01 1.78
N PHE A 16 -7.06 17.20 2.35
CA PHE A 16 -6.16 18.35 2.14
C PHE A 16 -5.11 18.59 3.22
N SER A 17 -5.12 17.86 4.33
CA SER A 17 -4.13 18.06 5.40
C SER A 17 -2.85 17.21 5.30
N VAL A 18 -2.68 16.44 4.22
CA VAL A 18 -1.47 15.59 4.02
C VAL A 18 -0.41 16.25 3.14
N ALA A 19 -0.68 17.42 2.55
CA ALA A 19 0.16 18.00 1.49
C ALA A 19 1.10 19.14 1.91
N ALA A 20 1.25 19.45 3.20
CA ALA A 20 2.15 20.53 3.63
C ALA A 20 2.83 20.23 4.96
N GLN A 21 3.66 19.20 5.01
CA GLN A 21 4.77 19.17 5.94
C GLN A 21 6.06 19.35 5.16
N GLU A 22 6.53 20.59 5.16
CA GLU A 22 7.87 20.97 4.76
C GLU A 22 8.87 20.16 5.60
N TYR A 23 9.66 19.33 4.93
CA TYR A 23 10.69 18.50 5.55
C TYR A 23 11.75 19.41 6.16
N GLN A 24 11.67 19.64 7.45
CA GLN A 24 12.78 20.21 8.23
C GLN A 24 13.69 19.05 8.66
N PRO A 25 14.95 19.03 8.23
CA PRO A 25 15.90 18.04 8.72
C PRO A 25 16.17 18.29 10.21
N GLN A 26 15.52 17.55 11.08
CA GLN A 26 15.88 17.56 12.50
C GLN A 26 17.18 16.80 12.69
N VAL A 27 18.23 17.54 12.98
CA VAL A 27 19.51 17.03 13.45
C VAL A 27 19.32 16.56 14.89
N GLY A 28 19.27 15.26 15.09
CA GLY A 28 19.18 14.69 16.42
C GLY A 28 18.40 13.39 16.44
N PHE A 29 18.97 12.31 15.92
CA PHE A 29 18.39 10.98 16.04
C PHE A 29 18.97 10.26 17.24
N SER A 30 18.20 10.21 18.34
CA SER A 30 18.40 9.21 19.37
C SER A 30 17.83 7.89 18.87
N ASN A 31 18.58 6.79 19.00
CA ASN A 31 18.17 5.42 18.71
C ASN A 31 17.11 4.93 19.72
N GLU A 32 15.94 5.55 19.75
CA GLU A 32 14.83 5.03 20.56
C GLU A 32 13.93 4.14 19.72
N ALA A 33 13.69 2.94 20.22
CA ALA A 33 12.78 1.93 19.66
C ALA A 33 11.37 2.52 19.52
N GLY A 34 11.00 2.96 18.33
CA GLY A 34 9.68 3.57 18.07
C GLY A 34 9.56 4.25 16.71
N TYR A 35 10.60 4.29 15.94
CA TYR A 35 10.58 4.98 14.65
C TYR A 35 9.81 4.20 13.58
N LYS A 36 8.87 4.90 12.94
CA LYS A 36 8.25 4.46 11.71
C LYS A 36 9.38 4.26 10.69
N THR A 37 9.62 3.02 10.35
CA THR A 37 10.65 2.65 9.37
C THR A 37 10.30 3.29 8.03
N ASN A 38 11.21 4.03 7.44
CA ASN A 38 11.05 4.54 6.09
C ASN A 38 11.29 3.41 5.09
N PHE A 39 10.42 3.35 4.08
CA PHE A 39 10.50 2.31 3.05
C PHE A 39 10.91 2.91 1.72
N LYS A 40 11.77 2.20 1.01
CA LYS A 40 12.11 2.54 -0.36
C LYS A 40 10.89 2.39 -1.25
N LYS A 41 10.64 3.38 -2.08
CA LYS A 41 9.53 3.37 -3.02
C LYS A 41 9.71 2.25 -4.05
N ASN A 42 8.76 1.31 -4.06
CA ASN A 42 8.74 0.22 -5.03
C ASN A 42 8.31 0.71 -6.42
N LYS A 43 8.62 -0.07 -7.45
CA LYS A 43 8.24 0.24 -8.83
C LYS A 43 6.72 0.16 -9.01
N ALA A 44 6.18 0.83 -10.03
CA ALA A 44 4.75 0.82 -10.31
C ALA A 44 4.17 -0.58 -10.54
N ARG A 45 4.95 -1.53 -11.05
CA ARG A 45 4.56 -2.93 -11.31
C ARG A 45 4.61 -3.84 -10.09
N ASP A 46 5.15 -3.39 -8.96
CA ASP A 46 5.36 -4.22 -7.78
C ASP A 46 4.18 -4.12 -6.81
N ASN A 47 4.03 -5.13 -5.94
CA ASN A 47 3.07 -5.18 -4.83
C ASN A 47 1.59 -5.17 -5.25
N TRP A 48 1.29 -5.62 -6.46
CA TRP A 48 -0.07 -5.89 -6.89
C TRP A 48 -0.57 -7.23 -6.36
N PHE A 49 -1.88 -7.36 -6.23
CA PHE A 49 -2.51 -8.61 -5.84
C PHE A 49 -3.86 -8.80 -6.52
N ILE A 50 -4.25 -10.06 -6.68
CA ILE A 50 -5.58 -10.48 -7.08
C ILE A 50 -6.11 -11.38 -6.00
N SER A 51 -7.38 -11.20 -5.60
CA SER A 51 -8.04 -12.07 -4.64
C SER A 51 -9.31 -12.64 -5.24
N ILE A 52 -9.58 -13.90 -4.92
CA ILE A 52 -10.82 -14.60 -5.26
C ILE A 52 -11.36 -15.16 -3.96
N ALA A 53 -12.60 -14.85 -3.63
CA ALA A 53 -13.24 -15.31 -2.43
C ALA A 53 -14.72 -15.63 -2.68
N GLY A 54 -15.29 -16.38 -1.78
CA GLY A 54 -16.71 -16.63 -1.73
C GLY A 54 -17.18 -16.71 -0.29
N GLY A 55 -18.45 -16.45 -0.08
CA GLY A 55 -18.97 -16.42 1.26
C GLY A 55 -20.49 -16.37 1.30
N ALA A 56 -20.99 -15.93 2.43
CA ALA A 56 -22.41 -15.75 2.65
C ALA A 56 -22.72 -14.28 2.93
N SER A 57 -23.82 -13.79 2.38
CA SER A 57 -24.35 -12.46 2.64
C SER A 57 -25.76 -12.52 3.21
N VAL A 58 -26.09 -11.49 3.99
CA VAL A 58 -27.41 -11.27 4.57
C VAL A 58 -27.79 -9.83 4.31
N LEU A 59 -29.01 -9.63 3.79
CA LEU A 59 -29.61 -8.32 3.69
C LEU A 59 -30.23 -7.93 5.05
N LEU A 60 -29.85 -6.80 5.56
CA LEU A 60 -30.43 -6.14 6.72
C LEU A 60 -31.37 -5.06 6.22
N GLY A 61 -32.65 -5.39 6.11
CA GLY A 61 -33.73 -4.49 5.70
C GLY A 61 -34.95 -4.73 6.58
N ASP A 62 -35.97 -3.92 6.39
CA ASP A 62 -37.10 -3.71 7.31
C ASP A 62 -37.79 -4.98 7.84
N GLN A 63 -38.29 -5.84 6.95
CA GLN A 63 -39.01 -7.06 7.33
C GLN A 63 -38.13 -8.32 7.36
N ASN A 64 -36.89 -8.21 6.96
CA ASN A 64 -35.96 -9.35 6.92
C ASN A 64 -35.66 -9.94 8.32
N GLY A 65 -35.88 -9.15 9.39
CA GLY A 65 -35.69 -9.58 10.76
C GLY A 65 -36.65 -10.68 11.21
N GLU A 66 -37.83 -10.78 10.62
CA GLU A 66 -38.86 -11.75 10.96
C GLU A 66 -38.67 -13.12 10.29
N ALA A 67 -37.83 -13.18 9.23
CA ALA A 67 -37.56 -14.40 8.50
C ALA A 67 -36.48 -15.26 9.20
N ASP A 68 -36.61 -16.57 9.05
CA ASP A 68 -35.63 -17.55 9.52
C ASP A 68 -34.24 -17.23 8.96
N PHE A 69 -33.22 -17.24 9.82
CA PHE A 69 -31.85 -16.90 9.44
C PHE A 69 -31.33 -17.74 8.26
N LYS A 70 -31.69 -19.00 8.16
CA LYS A 70 -31.28 -19.89 7.05
C LYS A 70 -31.77 -19.40 5.69
N ASN A 71 -32.98 -18.85 5.65
CA ASN A 71 -33.60 -18.35 4.43
C ASN A 71 -33.02 -16.98 3.99
N ARG A 72 -32.29 -16.29 4.89
CA ARG A 72 -31.65 -15.00 4.65
C ARG A 72 -30.22 -15.14 4.12
N LEU A 73 -29.61 -16.33 4.29
CA LEU A 73 -28.23 -16.58 3.84
C LEU A 73 -28.19 -16.77 2.32
N ASN A 74 -27.32 -16.03 1.68
CA ASN A 74 -27.09 -16.08 0.24
C ASN A 74 -25.62 -16.26 -0.07
N PHE A 75 -25.31 -16.95 -1.16
CA PHE A 75 -23.96 -17.07 -1.65
C PHE A 75 -23.50 -15.76 -2.30
N ALA A 76 -22.34 -15.29 -1.91
CA ALA A 76 -21.77 -14.01 -2.36
C ALA A 76 -20.32 -14.21 -2.81
N PRO A 77 -20.10 -14.45 -4.11
CA PRO A 77 -18.76 -14.47 -4.70
C PRO A 77 -18.17 -13.06 -4.79
N GLN A 78 -16.84 -12.98 -4.68
CA GLN A 78 -16.12 -11.72 -4.85
C GLN A 78 -14.75 -11.93 -5.50
N VAL A 79 -14.36 -10.94 -6.30
CA VAL A 79 -13.03 -10.83 -6.91
C VAL A 79 -12.50 -9.44 -6.63
N SER A 80 -11.24 -9.35 -6.27
CA SER A 80 -10.62 -8.05 -6.06
C SER A 80 -9.23 -7.96 -6.68
N PHE A 81 -8.86 -6.75 -7.06
CA PHE A 81 -7.56 -6.41 -7.61
C PHE A 81 -7.06 -5.16 -6.90
N GLY A 82 -5.83 -5.20 -6.40
CA GLY A 82 -5.32 -4.09 -5.61
C GLY A 82 -3.80 -4.00 -5.60
N LYS A 83 -3.31 -2.99 -4.88
CA LYS A 83 -1.90 -2.70 -4.75
C LYS A 83 -1.58 -2.15 -3.36
N TRP A 84 -0.47 -2.59 -2.81
CA TRP A 84 0.13 -2.01 -1.63
C TRP A 84 1.14 -0.93 -2.02
N PHE A 85 0.99 0.28 -1.49
CA PHE A 85 1.93 1.39 -1.70
C PHE A 85 3.12 1.32 -0.74
N ASN A 86 2.84 0.89 0.48
CA ASN A 86 3.79 0.64 1.55
C ASN A 86 3.27 -0.52 2.42
N PRO A 87 3.99 -1.00 3.45
CA PRO A 87 3.55 -2.15 4.24
C PRO A 87 2.22 -1.99 4.95
N TYR A 88 1.71 -0.78 5.16
CA TYR A 88 0.51 -0.50 5.94
C TYR A 88 -0.62 0.16 5.17
N LEU A 89 -0.38 0.72 3.98
CA LEU A 89 -1.41 1.35 3.16
C LEU A 89 -1.48 0.73 1.77
N GLY A 90 -2.68 0.38 1.37
CA GLY A 90 -2.98 -0.15 0.04
C GLY A 90 -4.34 0.33 -0.45
N PHE A 91 -4.62 0.03 -1.67
CA PHE A 91 -5.95 0.17 -2.25
C PHE A 91 -6.35 -1.11 -2.97
N ARG A 92 -7.65 -1.32 -3.12
CA ARG A 92 -8.19 -2.36 -4.01
C ARG A 92 -9.46 -1.88 -4.67
N THR A 93 -9.75 -2.45 -5.83
CA THR A 93 -11.06 -2.45 -6.45
C THR A 93 -11.65 -3.84 -6.24
N GLN A 94 -12.87 -3.92 -5.76
CA GLN A 94 -13.57 -5.18 -5.52
C GLN A 94 -14.85 -5.21 -6.33
N LEU A 95 -15.11 -6.36 -6.91
CA LEU A 95 -16.36 -6.72 -7.56
C LEU A 95 -16.98 -7.86 -6.76
N ASN A 96 -18.17 -7.67 -6.26
CA ASN A 96 -18.94 -8.68 -5.55
C ASN A 96 -20.38 -8.73 -6.07
N GLY A 97 -21.08 -9.77 -5.76
CA GLY A 97 -22.46 -9.93 -6.19
C GLY A 97 -23.06 -11.22 -5.70
N GLY A 98 -24.25 -11.50 -6.15
CA GLY A 98 -24.94 -12.72 -5.76
C GLY A 98 -26.46 -12.55 -5.83
N ILE A 99 -27.13 -13.30 -4.99
CA ILE A 99 -28.57 -13.23 -4.78
C ILE A 99 -28.79 -12.63 -3.39
N ILE A 100 -29.73 -11.73 -3.26
CA ILE A 100 -30.23 -11.28 -1.96
C ILE A 100 -31.70 -11.64 -1.84
N HIS A 101 -32.07 -12.18 -0.68
CA HIS A 101 -33.45 -12.46 -0.35
C HIS A 101 -34.05 -11.26 0.39
N GLY A 102 -35.06 -10.64 -0.21
CA GLY A 102 -35.94 -9.69 0.46
C GLY A 102 -37.19 -10.42 0.93
N PHE A 103 -37.76 -9.97 2.03
CA PHE A 103 -38.99 -10.52 2.57
C PHE A 103 -40.03 -9.42 2.67
N GLU A 104 -41.27 -9.73 2.33
CA GLU A 104 -42.37 -8.77 2.28
C GLU A 104 -43.63 -9.41 2.89
N GLY A 105 -44.51 -8.61 3.50
CA GLY A 105 -45.72 -9.04 4.15
C GLY A 105 -45.59 -9.39 5.64
N ASP A 106 -46.69 -9.39 6.36
CA ASP A 106 -46.77 -9.74 7.79
C ASP A 106 -46.18 -11.15 8.04
N GLY A 107 -45.14 -11.23 8.90
CA GLY A 107 -44.47 -12.50 9.18
C GLY A 107 -43.56 -13.00 8.06
N ALA A 108 -43.05 -12.13 7.18
CA ALA A 108 -42.12 -12.48 6.10
C ALA A 108 -42.64 -13.56 5.15
N GLN A 109 -43.92 -13.50 4.77
CA GLN A 109 -44.61 -14.55 4.01
C GLN A 109 -44.14 -14.70 2.56
N PHE A 110 -43.65 -13.60 1.96
CA PHE A 110 -43.21 -13.58 0.56
C PHE A 110 -41.73 -13.39 0.45
N MET A 111 -40.99 -14.34 -0.10
CA MET A 111 -39.57 -14.28 -0.35
C MET A 111 -39.29 -13.81 -1.78
N GLN A 112 -38.57 -12.70 -1.92
CA GLN A 112 -38.15 -12.19 -3.20
C GLN A 112 -36.67 -12.56 -3.45
N HIS A 113 -36.35 -13.04 -4.64
CA HIS A 113 -35.00 -13.32 -5.08
C HIS A 113 -34.49 -12.18 -5.97
N ASN A 114 -33.57 -11.40 -5.47
CA ASN A 114 -32.95 -10.29 -6.21
C ASN A 114 -31.49 -10.58 -6.52
N LYS A 115 -31.11 -10.55 -7.79
CA LYS A 115 -29.71 -10.63 -8.21
C LYS A 115 -29.09 -9.26 -8.23
N TYR A 116 -27.87 -9.13 -7.73
CA TYR A 116 -27.14 -7.88 -7.74
C TYR A 116 -25.67 -8.08 -8.09
N VAL A 117 -25.07 -6.99 -8.54
CA VAL A 117 -23.62 -6.83 -8.68
C VAL A 117 -23.24 -5.49 -8.06
N ALA A 118 -22.13 -5.46 -7.33
CA ALA A 118 -21.57 -4.24 -6.76
C ALA A 118 -20.08 -4.15 -7.07
N ALA A 119 -19.63 -2.93 -7.32
CA ALA A 119 -18.23 -2.60 -7.51
C ALA A 119 -17.86 -1.45 -6.57
N HIS A 120 -16.74 -1.57 -5.87
CA HIS A 120 -16.26 -0.53 -4.98
C HIS A 120 -14.74 -0.43 -4.97
N VAL A 121 -14.26 0.74 -4.58
CA VAL A 121 -12.83 1.02 -4.38
C VAL A 121 -12.60 1.26 -2.89
N ASP A 122 -11.61 0.56 -2.34
CA ASP A 122 -11.31 0.52 -0.92
C ASP A 122 -9.92 1.04 -0.62
N LEU A 123 -9.81 1.75 0.49
CA LEU A 123 -8.55 2.05 1.14
C LEU A 123 -8.30 0.98 2.22
N LEU A 124 -7.16 0.31 2.12
CA LEU A 124 -6.72 -0.76 3.02
C LEU A 124 -5.70 -0.23 4.00
N TRP A 125 -5.85 -0.55 5.29
CA TRP A 125 -4.89 -0.19 6.32
C TRP A 125 -4.45 -1.43 7.10
N ASP A 126 -3.21 -1.87 6.90
CA ASP A 126 -2.62 -2.98 7.67
C ASP A 126 -2.15 -2.50 9.03
N VAL A 127 -3.01 -2.64 10.04
CA VAL A 127 -2.73 -2.19 11.41
C VAL A 127 -1.65 -3.03 12.09
N THR A 128 -1.49 -4.28 11.70
CA THR A 128 -0.44 -5.15 12.25
C THR A 128 0.96 -4.73 11.82
N ASN A 129 1.10 -4.16 10.62
CA ASN A 129 2.35 -3.58 10.14
C ASN A 129 2.54 -2.13 10.60
N PHE A 130 1.45 -1.44 10.94
CA PHE A 130 1.51 -0.08 11.45
C PHE A 130 2.00 0.01 12.90
N TRP A 131 1.53 -0.91 13.77
CA TRP A 131 1.88 -0.91 15.21
C TRP A 131 3.06 -1.82 15.57
N ALA A 132 3.42 -2.77 14.71
CA ALA A 132 4.55 -3.65 14.94
C ALA A 132 5.56 -3.55 13.79
N PRO A 133 6.86 -3.79 14.03
CA PRO A 133 7.88 -3.75 12.98
C PRO A 133 7.48 -4.60 11.77
N TYR A 134 7.68 -4.05 10.58
CA TYR A 134 7.45 -4.77 9.34
C TYR A 134 8.37 -5.98 9.24
N ARG A 135 7.79 -7.14 8.94
CA ARG A 135 8.51 -8.36 8.60
C ARG A 135 7.81 -9.02 7.42
N GLU A 136 8.56 -9.31 6.37
CA GLU A 136 8.01 -10.03 5.22
C GLU A 136 7.41 -11.40 5.61
N SER A 137 8.00 -12.07 6.61
CA SER A 137 7.58 -13.38 7.11
C SER A 137 6.35 -13.38 8.03
N LYS A 138 5.73 -12.22 8.30
CA LYS A 138 4.58 -12.13 9.19
C LYS A 138 3.43 -13.01 8.70
N VAL A 139 2.97 -13.92 9.56
CA VAL A 139 1.95 -14.93 9.22
C VAL A 139 0.54 -14.33 9.23
N PHE A 140 0.26 -13.47 10.20
CA PHE A 140 -1.08 -12.88 10.40
C PHE A 140 -1.06 -11.38 10.14
N ARG A 141 -2.08 -10.90 9.43
CA ARG A 141 -2.31 -9.46 9.20
C ARG A 141 -3.77 -9.14 9.41
N LEU A 142 -4.02 -8.02 10.11
CA LEU A 142 -5.34 -7.44 10.32
C LEU A 142 -5.43 -6.14 9.53
N ILE A 143 -6.41 -6.07 8.64
CA ILE A 143 -6.52 -5.02 7.62
C ILE A 143 -7.95 -4.47 7.64
N PRO A 144 -8.28 -3.53 8.53
CA PRO A 144 -9.50 -2.74 8.37
C PRO A 144 -9.43 -1.94 7.08
N TRP A 145 -10.60 -1.70 6.49
CA TRP A 145 -10.72 -0.96 5.26
C TRP A 145 -12.06 -0.21 5.18
N VAL A 146 -12.08 0.82 4.36
CA VAL A 146 -13.27 1.61 4.03
C VAL A 146 -13.25 1.91 2.54
N GLY A 147 -14.41 1.90 1.92
CA GLY A 147 -14.54 2.12 0.49
C GLY A 147 -15.90 2.70 0.09
N PHE A 148 -15.96 3.16 -1.12
CA PHE A 148 -17.18 3.64 -1.75
C PHE A 148 -17.34 2.99 -3.12
N GLY A 149 -18.59 2.85 -3.54
CA GLY A 149 -18.87 2.15 -4.77
C GLY A 149 -20.29 2.32 -5.24
N TYR A 150 -20.68 1.35 -6.04
CA TYR A 150 -21.97 1.36 -6.71
C TYR A 150 -22.49 -0.07 -6.83
N ALA A 151 -23.76 -0.26 -6.51
CA ALA A 151 -24.47 -1.52 -6.64
C ALA A 151 -25.61 -1.41 -7.63
N GLN A 152 -25.77 -2.43 -8.44
CA GLN A 152 -26.85 -2.55 -9.40
C GLN A 152 -27.62 -3.85 -9.15
N ARG A 153 -28.91 -3.75 -8.98
CA ARG A 153 -29.83 -4.87 -8.91
C ARG A 153 -30.45 -5.14 -10.27
N PHE A 154 -30.55 -6.41 -10.64
CA PHE A 154 -31.13 -6.85 -11.89
C PHE A 154 -32.58 -7.28 -11.70
N LYS A 155 -33.37 -7.15 -12.76
CA LYS A 155 -34.74 -7.60 -12.82
C LYS A 155 -34.81 -9.14 -12.60
N THR A 156 -35.70 -9.57 -11.71
CA THR A 156 -36.18 -10.96 -11.63
C THR A 156 -37.55 -11.09 -12.27
N THR A 157 -37.90 -12.29 -12.66
CA THR A 157 -39.15 -12.61 -13.45
C THR A 157 -40.46 -12.22 -12.73
N GLU A 158 -40.40 -12.02 -11.42
CA GLU A 158 -41.57 -11.77 -10.57
C GLU A 158 -41.89 -10.29 -10.34
N SER A 159 -41.09 -9.39 -10.90
CA SER A 159 -41.20 -7.97 -10.61
C SER A 159 -41.52 -7.16 -11.86
N TYR A 160 -42.79 -6.89 -12.06
CA TYR A 160 -43.30 -6.23 -13.28
C TYR A 160 -43.00 -4.74 -13.42
N ASP A 161 -42.71 -3.99 -12.34
CA ASP A 161 -42.85 -2.54 -12.39
C ASP A 161 -41.55 -1.70 -12.42
N ARG A 162 -40.38 -2.24 -12.01
CA ARG A 162 -39.11 -1.48 -12.08
C ARG A 162 -37.94 -2.38 -12.49
N PRO A 163 -37.38 -2.20 -13.69
CA PRO A 163 -36.45 -3.18 -14.26
C PRO A 163 -35.05 -3.19 -13.61
N ARG A 164 -34.59 -2.08 -13.04
CA ARG A 164 -33.26 -1.96 -12.43
C ARG A 164 -33.31 -0.95 -11.28
N THR A 165 -32.58 -1.23 -10.24
CA THR A 165 -32.34 -0.29 -9.15
C THR A 165 -30.86 -0.14 -8.95
N GLU A 166 -30.42 1.09 -8.86
CA GLU A 166 -29.01 1.48 -8.74
C GLU A 166 -28.85 2.22 -7.43
N SER A 167 -27.74 1.95 -6.74
CA SER A 167 -27.45 2.60 -5.46
C SER A 167 -25.96 2.87 -5.30
N PRO A 168 -25.58 4.09 -4.92
CA PRO A 168 -24.25 4.31 -4.38
C PRO A 168 -24.12 3.51 -3.08
N THR A 169 -22.90 3.01 -2.81
CA THR A 169 -22.61 2.21 -1.62
C THR A 169 -21.48 2.81 -0.83
N LEU A 170 -21.63 2.80 0.50
CA LEU A 170 -20.53 3.01 1.43
C LEU A 170 -20.21 1.66 2.07
N ASN A 171 -18.95 1.27 1.97
CA ASN A 171 -18.52 -0.06 2.38
C ASN A 171 -17.43 0.07 3.44
N ALA A 172 -17.46 -0.83 4.41
CA ALA A 172 -16.42 -0.94 5.40
C ALA A 172 -16.26 -2.41 5.83
N GLY A 173 -15.08 -2.79 6.25
CA GLY A 173 -14.86 -4.16 6.69
C GLY A 173 -13.51 -4.39 7.35
N ILE A 174 -13.34 -5.63 7.75
CA ILE A 174 -12.09 -6.14 8.32
C ILE A 174 -11.68 -7.37 7.54
N LEU A 175 -10.51 -7.30 6.93
CA LEU A 175 -9.85 -8.38 6.25
C LEU A 175 -8.76 -8.95 7.16
N THR A 176 -8.82 -10.24 7.44
CA THR A 176 -7.73 -10.98 8.09
C THR A 176 -7.02 -11.81 7.05
N ALA A 177 -5.69 -11.68 6.97
CA ALA A 177 -4.89 -12.42 6.01
C ALA A 177 -3.89 -13.32 6.74
N PHE A 178 -3.88 -14.60 6.37
CA PHE A 178 -2.98 -15.63 6.88
C PHE A 178 -2.03 -16.05 5.75
N ARG A 179 -0.75 -15.85 5.95
CA ARG A 179 0.25 -16.19 4.96
C ARG A 179 0.41 -17.70 4.82
N LEU A 180 0.05 -18.25 3.68
CA LEU A 180 0.29 -19.65 3.33
C LEU A 180 1.64 -19.86 2.66
N SER A 181 2.04 -18.91 1.82
CA SER A 181 3.32 -18.92 1.13
C SER A 181 3.82 -17.50 0.86
N LYS A 182 4.98 -17.35 0.23
CA LYS A 182 5.49 -16.04 -0.17
C LYS A 182 4.50 -15.27 -1.09
N ARG A 183 3.75 -16.00 -1.92
CA ARG A 183 2.86 -15.43 -2.93
C ARG A 183 1.36 -15.63 -2.69
N VAL A 184 0.98 -16.43 -1.68
CA VAL A 184 -0.42 -16.78 -1.44
C VAL A 184 -0.77 -16.54 0.01
N ASP A 185 -1.84 -15.79 0.24
CA ASP A 185 -2.46 -15.61 1.54
C ASP A 185 -3.87 -16.19 1.53
N LEU A 186 -4.28 -16.83 2.63
CA LEU A 186 -5.67 -17.14 2.92
C LEU A 186 -6.31 -15.91 3.56
N ASN A 187 -7.46 -15.51 3.08
CA ASN A 187 -8.20 -14.36 3.58
C ASN A 187 -9.52 -14.79 4.20
N VAL A 188 -9.86 -14.15 5.30
CA VAL A 188 -11.21 -14.16 5.87
C VAL A 188 -11.63 -12.72 6.05
N GLU A 189 -12.80 -12.36 5.53
CA GLU A 189 -13.26 -10.97 5.48
C GLU A 189 -14.69 -10.85 5.94
N ILE A 190 -14.97 -9.90 6.83
CA ILE A 190 -16.30 -9.41 7.15
C ILE A 190 -16.47 -8.03 6.58
N GLN A 191 -17.55 -7.81 5.84
CA GLN A 191 -17.87 -6.58 5.13
C GLN A 191 -19.29 -6.14 5.47
N GLY A 192 -19.47 -4.84 5.67
CA GLY A 192 -20.75 -4.16 5.72
C GLY A 192 -20.87 -3.17 4.57
N SER A 193 -22.00 -3.16 3.90
CA SER A 193 -22.33 -2.25 2.80
C SER A 193 -23.61 -1.52 3.12
N LEU A 194 -23.60 -0.20 3.08
CA LEU A 194 -24.79 0.66 3.19
C LEU A 194 -25.24 1.05 1.80
N LEU A 195 -26.53 0.87 1.54
CA LEU A 195 -27.19 1.14 0.26
C LEU A 195 -28.37 2.09 0.48
N ASN A 196 -28.92 2.61 -0.62
CA ASN A 196 -30.13 3.40 -0.55
C ASN A 196 -31.33 2.51 -0.20
N GLU A 197 -32.30 3.00 0.58
CA GLU A 197 -33.51 2.32 1.04
C GLU A 197 -34.31 1.65 -0.10
N GLN A 198 -34.32 2.24 -1.28
CA GLN A 198 -35.02 1.68 -2.44
C GLN A 198 -34.35 0.43 -3.06
N PHE A 199 -33.24 -0.02 -2.51
CA PHE A 199 -32.52 -1.16 -3.11
C PHE A 199 -33.27 -2.47 -2.91
N ASN A 200 -33.94 -2.66 -1.76
CA ASN A 200 -34.77 -3.85 -1.48
C ASN A 200 -36.24 -3.71 -1.98
N ARG A 201 -36.68 -2.53 -2.42
CA ARG A 201 -38.04 -2.14 -2.86
C ARG A 201 -39.06 -1.96 -1.75
N VAL A 202 -38.73 -2.14 -0.52
CA VAL A 202 -39.62 -1.87 0.61
C VAL A 202 -39.29 -0.49 1.14
N GLU A 203 -40.22 0.44 1.07
CA GLU A 203 -40.07 1.80 1.62
C GLU A 203 -40.80 1.83 2.97
N MET A 204 -40.06 1.67 4.06
CA MET A 204 -40.62 1.78 5.42
C MET A 204 -40.08 2.97 6.21
N ASN A 205 -39.68 4.04 5.50
CA ASN A 205 -39.23 5.29 6.13
C ASN A 205 -37.91 5.13 6.94
N HIS A 206 -37.08 4.13 6.61
CA HIS A 206 -35.71 4.00 7.09
C HIS A 206 -34.72 4.66 6.12
N LEU A 207 -33.58 5.09 6.60
CA LEU A 207 -32.63 5.89 5.81
C LEU A 207 -31.78 5.06 4.84
N THR A 208 -31.57 3.78 5.10
CA THR A 208 -30.62 2.94 4.34
C THR A 208 -30.87 1.45 4.54
N ASP A 209 -30.65 0.67 3.48
CA ASP A 209 -30.50 -0.79 3.55
C ASP A 209 -29.05 -1.16 3.86
N GLY A 210 -28.85 -2.33 4.49
CA GLY A 210 -27.53 -2.87 4.80
C GLY A 210 -27.34 -4.26 4.22
N ILE A 211 -26.13 -4.56 3.71
CA ILE A 211 -25.73 -5.94 3.41
C ILE A 211 -24.51 -6.24 4.26
N VAL A 212 -24.57 -7.34 5.02
CA VAL A 212 -23.41 -7.90 5.72
C VAL A 212 -22.98 -9.15 5.00
N GLN A 213 -21.68 -9.28 4.75
CA GLN A 213 -21.08 -10.40 4.04
C GLN A 213 -19.90 -10.94 4.85
N LEU A 214 -19.83 -12.26 5.00
CA LEU A 214 -18.66 -12.97 5.50
C LEU A 214 -18.13 -13.84 4.37
N SER A 215 -16.84 -13.72 4.07
CA SER A 215 -16.21 -14.44 2.96
C SER A 215 -14.85 -15.00 3.35
N ALA A 216 -14.45 -16.06 2.64
CA ALA A 216 -13.12 -16.63 2.72
C ALA A 216 -12.59 -16.91 1.32
N GLY A 217 -11.28 -16.75 1.12
CA GLY A 217 -10.68 -16.90 -0.19
C GLY A 217 -9.16 -16.84 -0.19
N LEU A 218 -8.59 -16.73 -1.37
CA LEU A 218 -7.15 -16.68 -1.58
C LEU A 218 -6.75 -15.38 -2.26
N THR A 219 -5.65 -14.81 -1.79
CA THR A 219 -4.97 -13.68 -2.43
C THR A 219 -3.66 -14.13 -3.05
N PHE A 220 -3.48 -13.82 -4.31
CA PHE A 220 -2.26 -14.07 -5.08
C PHE A 220 -1.49 -12.75 -5.24
N LYS A 221 -0.27 -12.70 -4.73
CA LYS A 221 0.61 -11.54 -4.80
C LYS A 221 1.42 -11.57 -6.10
N LEU A 222 1.46 -10.45 -6.79
CA LEU A 222 2.10 -10.30 -8.09
C LEU A 222 3.37 -9.45 -7.99
N GLY A 223 4.38 -9.79 -8.78
CA GLY A 223 5.64 -9.06 -8.82
C GLY A 223 6.47 -9.20 -7.55
N LYS A 224 7.18 -8.13 -7.19
CA LYS A 224 7.89 -8.01 -5.91
C LYS A 224 6.87 -7.84 -4.79
N THR A 225 7.04 -8.58 -3.70
CA THR A 225 6.06 -8.63 -2.59
C THR A 225 6.55 -7.97 -1.32
N ASP A 226 7.86 -7.75 -1.22
CA ASP A 226 8.55 -7.19 -0.08
C ASP A 226 8.76 -5.67 -0.23
N PHE A 227 8.93 -5.00 0.90
CA PHE A 227 9.31 -3.61 0.98
C PHE A 227 10.68 -3.51 1.61
N GLU A 228 11.61 -2.83 0.93
CA GLU A 228 12.94 -2.56 1.46
C GLU A 228 12.87 -1.44 2.49
N VAL A 229 13.39 -1.70 3.67
CA VAL A 229 13.55 -0.69 4.71
C VAL A 229 14.72 0.21 4.32
N LEU A 230 14.52 1.52 4.39
CA LEU A 230 15.62 2.48 4.32
C LEU A 230 16.28 2.52 5.69
N GLU A 231 17.50 2.01 5.78
CA GLU A 231 18.31 2.19 6.98
C GLU A 231 18.63 3.69 7.12
N PRO A 232 18.39 4.30 8.28
CA PRO A 232 18.79 5.67 8.50
C PRO A 232 20.31 5.76 8.34
N MET A 233 20.78 6.78 7.63
CA MET A 233 22.20 7.05 7.49
C MET A 233 22.80 7.29 8.87
N ASP A 234 23.82 6.54 9.23
CA ASP A 234 24.55 6.74 10.48
C ASP A 234 25.45 7.99 10.33
N TYR A 235 24.91 9.11 10.74
CA TYR A 235 25.62 10.39 10.72
C TYR A 235 26.85 10.40 11.66
N ALA A 236 26.87 9.59 12.71
CA ALA A 236 28.00 9.46 13.60
C ALA A 236 29.18 8.80 12.88
N LEU A 237 28.91 7.70 12.17
CA LEU A 237 29.90 7.03 11.32
C LEU A 237 30.38 7.94 10.19
N LEU A 238 29.47 8.70 9.56
CA LEU A 238 29.81 9.63 8.48
C LEU A 238 30.74 10.76 8.99
N ASN A 239 30.45 11.32 10.16
CA ASN A 239 31.29 12.34 10.78
C ASN A 239 32.64 11.80 11.20
N ASP A 240 32.70 10.56 11.74
CA ASP A 240 33.94 9.89 12.09
C ASP A 240 34.82 9.64 10.85
N LEU A 241 34.24 9.13 9.77
CA LEU A 241 34.93 8.93 8.49
C LEU A 241 35.43 10.26 7.90
N ASN A 242 34.64 11.34 7.96
CA ASN A 242 35.08 12.66 7.53
C ASN A 242 36.21 13.17 8.42
N GLY A 243 36.19 12.94 9.72
CA GLY A 243 37.24 13.23 10.64
C GLY A 243 38.54 12.51 10.28
N GLN A 244 38.47 11.21 9.99
CA GLN A 244 39.62 10.40 9.55
C GLN A 244 40.18 10.90 8.21
N ILE A 245 39.34 11.23 7.23
CA ILE A 245 39.78 11.81 5.95
C ILE A 245 40.52 13.12 6.15
N ASN A 246 40.00 14.00 7.00
CA ASN A 246 40.64 15.28 7.26
C ASN A 246 41.99 15.15 8.00
N SER A 247 42.06 14.18 8.96
CA SER A 247 43.33 13.91 9.65
C SER A 247 44.39 13.29 8.73
N LEU A 248 43.96 12.37 7.81
CA LEU A 248 44.88 11.82 6.81
C LEU A 248 45.36 12.88 5.80
N ARG A 249 44.48 13.81 5.39
CA ARG A 249 44.90 14.93 4.53
C ARG A 249 45.89 15.81 5.23
N ALA A 250 45.67 16.17 6.49
CA ALA A 250 46.59 16.97 7.28
C ALA A 250 47.96 16.29 7.45
N ALA A 251 47.96 14.96 7.71
CA ALA A 251 49.16 14.15 7.82
C ALA A 251 49.94 14.09 6.48
N ASN A 252 49.23 13.96 5.37
CA ASN A 252 49.84 13.99 4.03
C ASN A 252 50.46 15.39 3.72
N ASP A 253 49.73 16.44 4.07
CA ASP A 253 50.26 17.82 3.91
C ASP A 253 51.49 18.06 4.77
N GLU A 254 51.53 17.50 5.97
CA GLU A 254 52.70 17.60 6.85
C GLU A 254 53.88 16.79 6.32
N LEU A 255 53.61 15.57 5.82
CA LEU A 255 54.62 14.74 5.19
C LEU A 255 55.21 15.36 3.92
N SER A 256 54.39 16.05 3.11
CA SER A 256 54.82 16.73 1.90
C SER A 256 55.69 17.93 2.18
N LYS A 257 55.57 18.57 3.36
CA LYS A 257 56.40 19.71 3.80
C LYS A 257 57.72 19.30 4.44
N ARG A 258 57.88 17.99 4.77
CA ARG A 258 59.16 17.52 5.31
C ARG A 258 60.23 17.60 4.22
N PRO A 259 61.33 18.32 4.44
CA PRO A 259 62.39 18.38 3.46
C PRO A 259 62.94 16.95 3.29
N VAL A 260 63.02 16.47 2.06
CA VAL A 260 63.73 15.22 1.71
C VAL A 260 65.24 15.47 1.87
N SER A 261 65.66 15.63 3.10
CA SER A 261 67.11 15.61 3.41
C SER A 261 67.47 14.21 3.83
N CYS A 262 67.80 13.41 2.86
CA CYS A 262 68.59 12.20 3.08
C CYS A 262 70.05 12.59 3.00
N PRO A 263 70.82 12.63 4.12
CA PRO A 263 72.22 13.09 4.07
C PRO A 263 73.14 12.14 3.31
N GLU A 264 72.69 10.99 2.83
CA GLU A 264 73.51 9.95 2.18
C GLU A 264 73.07 9.54 0.78
N CYS A 265 72.03 10.16 0.19
CA CYS A 265 71.71 9.90 -1.20
C CYS A 265 72.45 10.89 -2.10
N GLN A 266 73.58 10.47 -2.63
CA GLN A 266 74.22 11.15 -3.76
C GLN A 266 73.25 11.21 -4.93
N GLU A 267 73.10 12.39 -5.50
CA GLU A 267 72.22 12.80 -6.56
C GLU A 267 72.19 11.82 -7.74
N THR A 268 71.08 11.16 -7.92
CA THR A 268 70.56 10.92 -9.26
C THR A 268 69.30 11.76 -9.40
N VAL A 269 69.44 12.92 -10.00
CA VAL A 269 68.32 13.73 -10.42
C VAL A 269 67.61 12.97 -11.50
N THR A 270 66.63 12.17 -11.11
CA THR A 270 65.57 11.71 -12.00
C THR A 270 64.44 12.73 -11.80
N GLU A 271 64.34 13.63 -12.74
CA GLU A 271 63.20 14.54 -12.87
C GLU A 271 61.96 13.69 -13.06
N VAL A 272 61.29 13.34 -11.96
CA VAL A 272 59.98 12.71 -12.01
C VAL A 272 59.00 13.81 -12.36
N VAL A 273 58.75 13.97 -13.64
CA VAL A 273 57.62 14.78 -14.13
C VAL A 273 56.37 14.08 -13.65
N ASN A 274 55.88 14.50 -12.48
CA ASN A 274 54.56 14.07 -12.00
C ASN A 274 53.49 14.72 -12.88
N ASN A 275 53.21 14.11 -14.02
CA ASN A 275 51.98 14.39 -14.76
C ASN A 275 50.82 13.80 -13.99
N TYR A 276 50.33 14.50 -12.97
CA TYR A 276 49.04 14.23 -12.43
C TYR A 276 47.99 14.62 -13.48
N VAL A 277 47.58 13.64 -14.26
CA VAL A 277 46.39 13.77 -15.07
C VAL A 277 45.23 13.55 -14.12
N ASP A 278 44.55 14.61 -13.72
CA ASP A 278 43.30 14.53 -12.97
C ASP A 278 42.27 13.83 -13.84
N ASN A 279 42.18 12.50 -13.68
CA ASN A 279 41.21 11.71 -14.39
C ASN A 279 39.88 11.75 -13.65
N VAL A 280 39.05 12.67 -14.08
CA VAL A 280 37.69 12.79 -13.57
C VAL A 280 36.78 11.86 -14.37
N VAL A 281 36.20 10.87 -13.70
CA VAL A 281 35.19 9.98 -14.28
C VAL A 281 33.80 10.56 -13.96
N TYR A 282 33.05 10.91 -14.98
CA TYR A 282 31.69 11.42 -14.83
C TYR A 282 30.67 10.31 -14.91
N PHE A 283 29.75 10.30 -13.97
CA PHE A 283 28.60 9.40 -13.96
C PHE A 283 27.34 10.17 -14.30
N ARG A 284 26.45 9.55 -15.04
CA ARG A 284 25.09 10.10 -15.20
C ARG A 284 24.34 10.01 -13.88
N ILE A 285 23.54 11.00 -13.58
CA ILE A 285 22.67 11.00 -12.40
C ILE A 285 21.86 9.70 -12.36
N ASN A 286 21.92 8.99 -11.23
CA ASN A 286 21.31 7.66 -11.00
C ASN A 286 21.91 6.48 -11.80
N SER A 287 23.15 6.54 -12.25
CA SER A 287 23.81 5.42 -12.93
C SER A 287 25.20 5.16 -12.34
N ALA A 288 25.48 3.89 -12.03
CA ALA A 288 26.82 3.43 -11.65
C ALA A 288 27.62 2.87 -12.85
N LYS A 289 27.12 3.04 -14.08
CA LYS A 289 27.82 2.57 -15.29
C LYS A 289 28.69 3.67 -15.84
N ILE A 290 29.98 3.34 -16.07
CA ILE A 290 30.94 4.21 -16.77
C ILE A 290 30.61 4.15 -18.26
N ASP A 291 30.49 5.31 -18.90
CA ASP A 291 30.24 5.40 -20.35
C ASP A 291 31.42 4.81 -21.15
N LYS A 292 31.13 4.20 -22.31
CA LYS A 292 32.14 3.52 -23.15
C LYS A 292 33.34 4.38 -23.48
N ASN A 293 33.16 5.69 -23.69
CA ASN A 293 34.25 6.62 -24.00
C ASN A 293 35.17 6.88 -22.80
N GLN A 294 34.71 6.70 -21.57
CA GLN A 294 35.53 6.85 -20.36
C GLN A 294 36.16 5.54 -19.92
N GLN A 295 35.61 4.39 -20.34
CA GLN A 295 36.24 3.08 -20.15
C GLN A 295 37.58 2.95 -20.87
N ILE A 296 37.71 3.58 -22.05
CA ILE A 296 38.94 3.59 -22.83
C ILE A 296 40.06 4.33 -22.09
N ILE A 297 39.73 5.44 -21.45
CA ILE A 297 40.73 6.24 -20.66
C ILE A 297 41.24 5.47 -19.46
N SER A 298 40.34 4.71 -18.77
CA SER A 298 40.71 3.88 -17.62
C SER A 298 41.60 2.68 -17.98
N ILE A 299 41.38 2.08 -19.16
CA ILE A 299 42.15 0.91 -19.62
C ILE A 299 43.54 1.31 -20.11
N THR A 300 43.68 2.46 -20.75
CA THR A 300 44.98 2.94 -21.29
C THR A 300 45.98 3.27 -20.15
N GLN A 301 45.50 3.57 -18.95
CA GLN A 301 46.37 3.85 -17.80
C GLN A 301 46.84 2.57 -17.04
N LEU A 302 46.14 1.45 -17.18
CA LEU A 302 46.58 0.20 -16.55
C LEU A 302 47.63 -0.54 -17.38
N SER A 303 47.95 -0.05 -18.61
CA SER A 303 48.90 -0.66 -19.54
C SER A 303 50.18 0.19 -19.73
N SER A 304 50.32 1.31 -19.06
CA SER A 304 51.52 2.12 -18.98
C SER A 304 52.20 2.01 -17.59
#